data_7bb521f3e010917efe40b1cc2fcf7072
#
_entry.id   7bb521f3e010917efe40b1cc2fcf7072
#
_cell.length_a   1.000
_cell.length_b   1.000
_cell.length_c   1.000
_cell.angle_alpha   90.00
_cell.angle_beta   90.00
_cell.angle_gamma   90.00
#
_symmetry.space_group_name_H-M   'P 1'
#
loop_
_entity.id
_entity.type
_entity.pdbx_description
1 polymer ?
#
loop_
_entity_poly.entity_id
_entity_poly.type
_entity_poly.pdbx_seq_one_letter_code
_entity_poly.pdbx_strand_id
1 'polypeptide(L)'
;MGKNQCIMNKTIITLFILLAAMPAMACTNLIVGKKASADGSVMCSYNCDGFGFSGSLFYSPAGRHAPGEQIAIHGWGPAHPGRYVAQVDYTYNVVGLMNEKQVTIVETTFDGRLELVNHDGLLDYFSLMRLALQRSATAREAISCMAALVEEYGYNSSGESITVCDPNEAWLMEIIGKGPDRKGAVWVALRIPDDCICAHANLSRIRQFPLEKKRSFKSISSKSLRHINRPEVECVYAHDVITLARELGYYSGADDGFSFRDAYCPIDFENVRYADARVWSFFRHHTAADEMDKYLPYINGHFDQCDHLPLWIKPNQPLSLRDLQADMRDHFEGTPLDMTADMTAGPWGMPVRPLPMQFKASDGTPYFRERPIATQQSGFTMTCQMRSWLPDDVGGVTWFNCDDAAMVAYVPLYCCLTQVPDCFRPENNPRNEFSFQSAFWMNNWVANMVYPRYSMMIGDLRQAQCELEDYYHADQDSVLAALEDMTPGDRRDYLNRKSIAYADRMMSRWEALAKYLIVKYNDQVVRRVGDDGQFQRWGYDTPGYDQQFIDAIGPATGKRYQLKEIIERRER
;
A
#
# COMPACT_ATOMS: atom_id res chain seq x y z
N MET A 1 -54.30 13.83 -2.04
CA MET A 1 -53.12 13.83 -2.94
C MET A 1 -51.77 14.17 -2.24
N GLY A 2 -51.65 14.17 -0.95
CA GLY A 2 -50.47 14.68 -0.21
C GLY A 2 -49.63 13.62 0.55
N LYS A 3 -50.02 12.35 0.63
CA LYS A 3 -49.27 11.34 1.41
C LYS A 3 -48.35 10.43 0.60
N ASN A 4 -48.56 10.28 -0.70
CA ASN A 4 -47.74 9.39 -1.54
C ASN A 4 -46.45 10.03 -2.06
N GLN A 5 -46.35 11.37 -2.15
CA GLN A 5 -45.13 12.06 -2.55
C GLN A 5 -44.05 12.08 -1.46
N CYS A 6 -44.46 12.07 -0.20
CA CYS A 6 -43.52 12.09 0.93
C CYS A 6 -42.85 10.71 1.19
N ILE A 7 -43.51 9.62 0.82
CA ILE A 7 -42.94 8.26 0.98
C ILE A 7 -41.94 7.95 -0.15
N MET A 8 -42.20 8.43 -1.37
CA MET A 8 -41.31 8.21 -2.51
C MET A 8 -39.98 8.96 -2.37
N ASN A 9 -40.00 10.18 -1.80
CA ASN A 9 -38.75 10.92 -1.55
C ASN A 9 -37.91 10.32 -0.40
N LYS A 10 -38.52 9.70 0.61
CA LYS A 10 -37.77 9.02 1.67
C LYS A 10 -37.13 7.72 1.20
N THR A 11 -37.77 6.98 0.31
CA THR A 11 -37.24 5.72 -0.24
C THR A 11 -36.08 5.99 -1.19
N ILE A 12 -36.13 7.06 -1.98
CA ILE A 12 -35.06 7.45 -2.91
C ILE A 12 -33.84 7.96 -2.11
N ILE A 13 -34.02 8.73 -1.03
CA ILE A 13 -32.92 9.21 -0.19
C ILE A 13 -32.27 8.04 0.58
N THR A 14 -33.05 7.03 1.00
CA THR A 14 -32.50 5.84 1.69
C THR A 14 -31.75 4.91 0.70
N LEU A 15 -32.13 4.87 -0.56
CA LEU A 15 -31.44 4.08 -1.57
C LEU A 15 -30.10 4.72 -2.01
N PHE A 16 -30.02 6.07 -2.06
CA PHE A 16 -28.77 6.78 -2.35
C PHE A 16 -27.75 6.70 -1.22
N ILE A 17 -28.20 6.60 0.05
CA ILE A 17 -27.29 6.46 1.21
C ILE A 17 -26.74 5.02 1.31
N LEU A 18 -27.44 4.01 0.79
CA LEU A 18 -26.94 2.62 0.79
C LEU A 18 -25.95 2.30 -0.35
N LEU A 19 -25.86 3.13 -1.40
CA LEU A 19 -24.86 3.00 -2.48
C LEU A 19 -23.53 3.74 -2.18
N ALA A 20 -23.45 4.53 -1.10
CA ALA A 20 -22.27 5.31 -0.75
C ALA A 20 -21.35 4.65 0.29
N ALA A 21 -21.55 3.38 0.64
CA ALA A 21 -20.76 2.68 1.66
C ALA A 21 -20.03 1.44 1.10
N MET A 22 -19.39 1.54 -0.06
CA MET A 22 -18.24 0.67 -0.31
C MET A 22 -17.05 1.28 0.45
N PRO A 23 -16.38 0.52 1.34
CA PRO A 23 -15.16 1.04 1.97
C PRO A 23 -14.16 1.31 0.85
N ALA A 24 -13.78 2.58 0.68
CA ALA A 24 -12.70 2.93 -0.22
C ALA A 24 -11.45 2.18 0.22
N MET A 25 -11.06 1.16 -0.52
CA MET A 25 -9.76 0.52 -0.40
C MET A 25 -8.73 1.55 -0.86
N ALA A 26 -7.70 1.76 -0.06
CA ALA A 26 -6.76 2.83 -0.33
C ALA A 26 -5.35 2.34 -0.04
N CYS A 27 -4.58 2.05 -1.06
CA CYS A 27 -3.28 1.37 -0.99
C CYS A 27 -2.13 2.30 -1.42
N THR A 28 -0.88 1.92 -1.13
CA THR A 28 0.32 2.62 -1.60
C THR A 28 1.36 1.60 -2.04
N ASN A 29 1.93 1.80 -3.24
CA ASN A 29 3.05 1.02 -3.75
C ASN A 29 4.23 1.93 -4.10
N LEU A 30 5.42 1.56 -3.62
CA LEU A 30 6.69 2.16 -3.99
C LEU A 30 7.54 1.11 -4.72
N ILE A 31 8.29 1.50 -5.75
CA ILE A 31 8.98 0.57 -6.65
C ILE A 31 10.40 1.08 -6.88
N VAL A 32 11.38 0.18 -6.79
CA VAL A 32 12.80 0.48 -6.98
C VAL A 32 13.38 -0.47 -8.04
N GLY A 33 13.82 0.10 -9.15
CA GLY A 33 14.50 -0.64 -10.21
C GLY A 33 15.87 -1.16 -9.75
N LYS A 34 16.36 -2.26 -10.34
CA LYS A 34 17.57 -2.95 -9.85
C LYS A 34 18.86 -2.11 -9.85
N LYS A 35 18.96 -1.07 -10.68
CA LYS A 35 20.11 -0.14 -10.70
C LYS A 35 19.87 1.09 -9.83
N ALA A 36 18.63 1.33 -9.42
CA ALA A 36 18.27 2.31 -8.41
C ALA A 36 18.38 1.75 -7.00
N SER A 37 18.53 0.44 -6.85
CA SER A 37 18.74 -0.28 -5.59
C SER A 37 20.23 -0.34 -5.22
N ALA A 38 20.54 -0.24 -3.92
CA ALA A 38 21.89 -0.24 -3.39
C ALA A 38 22.61 -1.60 -3.54
N ASP A 39 21.87 -2.70 -3.57
CA ASP A 39 22.40 -4.06 -3.66
C ASP A 39 22.13 -4.72 -5.03
N GLY A 40 21.43 -4.05 -5.93
CA GLY A 40 21.07 -4.58 -7.25
C GLY A 40 19.82 -5.46 -7.26
N SER A 41 19.09 -5.58 -6.15
CA SER A 41 17.78 -6.24 -6.13
C SER A 41 16.70 -5.35 -6.79
N VAL A 42 15.63 -5.96 -7.30
CA VAL A 42 14.38 -5.25 -7.56
C VAL A 42 13.59 -5.22 -6.27
N MET A 43 13.04 -4.06 -5.91
CA MET A 43 12.23 -3.93 -4.70
C MET A 43 10.88 -3.28 -5.00
N CYS A 44 9.86 -3.69 -4.27
CA CYS A 44 8.58 -2.99 -4.23
C CYS A 44 7.94 -3.09 -2.85
N SER A 45 6.94 -2.26 -2.60
CA SER A 45 6.23 -2.23 -1.33
C SER A 45 4.72 -2.25 -1.52
N TYR A 46 3.99 -2.54 -0.45
CA TYR A 46 2.55 -2.46 -0.42
C TYR A 46 2.02 -2.15 0.98
N ASN A 47 1.26 -1.06 1.12
CA ASN A 47 0.32 -0.87 2.21
C ASN A 47 -1.07 -1.20 1.69
N CYS A 48 -1.70 -2.22 2.28
CA CYS A 48 -3.06 -2.60 1.95
C CYS A 48 -4.01 -1.97 2.97
N ASP A 49 -4.70 -0.92 2.54
CA ASP A 49 -5.48 -0.09 3.44
C ASP A 49 -6.98 -0.26 3.21
N GLY A 50 -7.73 -0.38 4.28
CA GLY A 50 -9.18 -0.50 4.25
C GLY A 50 -9.80 -0.25 5.62
N PHE A 51 -10.98 0.39 5.65
CA PHE A 51 -11.64 0.70 6.91
C PHE A 51 -12.13 -0.55 7.64
N GLY A 52 -11.70 -0.72 8.89
CA GLY A 52 -12.05 -1.86 9.71
C GLY A 52 -11.56 -3.19 9.13
N PHE A 53 -10.45 -3.17 8.40
CA PHE A 53 -9.80 -4.32 7.81
C PHE A 53 -8.74 -4.85 8.79
N SER A 54 -8.79 -6.13 9.15
CA SER A 54 -7.72 -6.82 9.87
C SER A 54 -6.87 -7.58 8.86
N GLY A 55 -5.57 -7.31 8.83
CA GLY A 55 -4.64 -7.95 7.90
C GLY A 55 -4.25 -9.36 8.31
N SER A 56 -3.87 -10.17 7.34
CA SER A 56 -3.25 -11.48 7.52
C SER A 56 -2.36 -11.79 6.32
N LEU A 57 -1.47 -12.76 6.46
CA LEU A 57 -0.62 -13.19 5.36
C LEU A 57 -1.41 -14.11 4.40
N PHE A 58 -1.49 -13.71 3.15
CA PHE A 58 -1.98 -14.60 2.11
C PHE A 58 -0.98 -15.74 1.88
N TYR A 59 -1.47 -16.96 1.79
CA TYR A 59 -0.66 -18.15 1.49
C TYR A 59 -1.40 -19.09 0.55
N SER A 60 -0.69 -19.58 -0.48
CA SER A 60 -1.20 -20.60 -1.38
C SER A 60 -0.08 -21.61 -1.67
N PRO A 61 -0.23 -22.89 -1.31
CA PRO A 61 0.80 -23.89 -1.55
C PRO A 61 0.93 -24.20 -3.04
N ALA A 62 2.14 -24.59 -3.44
CA ALA A 62 2.37 -25.20 -4.75
C ALA A 62 1.60 -26.51 -4.89
N GLY A 63 1.16 -26.83 -6.10
CA GLY A 63 0.41 -28.06 -6.34
C GLY A 63 0.39 -28.52 -7.80
N ARG A 64 0.23 -29.83 -7.98
CA ARG A 64 -0.13 -30.43 -9.28
C ARG A 64 -1.61 -30.67 -9.35
N HIS A 65 -2.21 -30.43 -10.48
CA HIS A 65 -3.64 -30.45 -10.71
C HIS A 65 -3.99 -31.44 -11.81
N ALA A 66 -5.18 -32.03 -11.72
CA ALA A 66 -5.69 -32.97 -12.72
C ALA A 66 -6.11 -32.24 -14.00
N PRO A 67 -5.96 -32.84 -15.19
CA PRO A 67 -6.48 -32.27 -16.43
C PRO A 67 -7.99 -31.96 -16.33
N GLY A 68 -8.37 -30.72 -16.68
CA GLY A 68 -9.77 -30.25 -16.61
C GLY A 68 -10.26 -29.84 -15.23
N GLU A 69 -9.39 -29.81 -14.22
CA GLU A 69 -9.71 -29.26 -12.91
C GLU A 69 -10.10 -27.80 -13.01
N GLN A 70 -11.01 -27.36 -12.15
CA GLN A 70 -11.46 -25.98 -12.05
C GLN A 70 -11.21 -25.46 -10.65
N ILE A 71 -10.80 -24.19 -10.54
CA ILE A 71 -10.61 -23.50 -9.27
C ILE A 71 -11.72 -22.47 -9.05
N ALA A 72 -12.29 -22.48 -7.84
CA ALA A 72 -13.26 -21.48 -7.42
C ALA A 72 -12.59 -20.09 -7.27
N ILE A 73 -13.26 -19.04 -7.70
CA ILE A 73 -12.80 -17.67 -7.58
C ILE A 73 -13.12 -17.15 -6.19
N HIS A 74 -12.09 -16.62 -5.55
CA HIS A 74 -12.13 -15.95 -4.26
C HIS A 74 -11.55 -14.56 -4.41
N GLY A 75 -12.35 -13.51 -4.15
CA GLY A 75 -11.81 -12.18 -3.87
C GLY A 75 -11.18 -12.12 -2.46
N TRP A 76 -11.25 -10.99 -1.80
CA TRP A 76 -10.86 -10.84 -0.38
C TRP A 76 -11.78 -11.58 0.62
N GLY A 77 -12.76 -12.31 0.13
CA GLY A 77 -13.75 -13.03 0.91
C GLY A 77 -13.84 -14.52 0.56
N PRO A 78 -14.85 -15.22 1.05
CA PRO A 78 -15.09 -16.62 0.70
C PRO A 78 -15.38 -16.79 -0.79
N ALA A 79 -15.17 -18.02 -1.29
CA ALA A 79 -15.46 -18.38 -2.68
C ALA A 79 -16.88 -17.98 -3.10
N HIS A 80 -16.99 -17.40 -4.28
CA HIS A 80 -18.28 -17.13 -4.88
C HIS A 80 -18.87 -18.41 -5.49
N PRO A 81 -20.02 -18.91 -4.99
CA PRO A 81 -20.65 -20.09 -5.56
C PRO A 81 -20.90 -19.95 -7.06
N GLY A 82 -20.49 -20.95 -7.84
CA GLY A 82 -20.71 -20.99 -9.29
C GLY A 82 -19.71 -20.17 -10.14
N ARG A 83 -18.68 -19.55 -9.54
CA ARG A 83 -17.62 -18.85 -10.27
C ARG A 83 -16.34 -19.68 -10.27
N TYR A 84 -16.00 -20.24 -11.41
CA TYR A 84 -14.84 -21.11 -11.60
C TYR A 84 -14.05 -20.72 -12.84
N VAL A 85 -12.73 -20.92 -12.78
CA VAL A 85 -11.82 -20.82 -13.93
C VAL A 85 -11.06 -22.14 -14.09
N ALA A 86 -10.60 -22.43 -15.32
CA ALA A 86 -9.77 -23.58 -15.58
C ALA A 86 -8.46 -23.52 -14.77
N GLN A 87 -8.08 -24.64 -14.16
CA GLN A 87 -6.80 -24.76 -13.46
C GLN A 87 -5.70 -25.19 -14.42
N VAL A 88 -4.46 -24.77 -14.13
CA VAL A 88 -3.26 -25.22 -14.83
C VAL A 88 -2.70 -26.48 -14.20
N ASP A 89 -1.84 -27.22 -14.92
CA ASP A 89 -1.29 -28.50 -14.44
C ASP A 89 -0.41 -28.36 -13.18
N TYR A 90 0.18 -27.18 -12.97
CA TYR A 90 1.01 -26.87 -11.82
C TYR A 90 0.85 -25.41 -11.39
N THR A 91 0.72 -25.19 -10.07
CA THR A 91 0.70 -23.86 -9.47
C THR A 91 1.92 -23.65 -8.58
N TYR A 92 2.50 -22.46 -8.63
CA TYR A 92 3.60 -22.05 -7.76
C TYR A 92 3.13 -21.77 -6.33
N ASN A 93 4.04 -21.98 -5.36
CA ASN A 93 3.87 -21.55 -3.98
C ASN A 93 3.84 -20.02 -3.91
N VAL A 94 2.92 -19.45 -3.12
CA VAL A 94 2.78 -18.00 -2.92
C VAL A 94 2.78 -17.67 -1.43
N VAL A 95 3.66 -16.76 -1.01
CA VAL A 95 3.78 -16.26 0.37
C VAL A 95 3.60 -14.74 0.36
N GLY A 96 2.56 -14.24 1.00
CA GLY A 96 2.12 -12.87 0.80
C GLY A 96 1.66 -12.69 -0.65
N LEU A 97 2.27 -11.75 -1.35
CA LEU A 97 2.01 -11.52 -2.78
C LEU A 97 3.27 -11.75 -3.63
N MET A 98 4.13 -12.65 -3.19
CA MET A 98 5.33 -13.12 -3.91
C MET A 98 5.26 -14.64 -4.06
N ASN A 99 5.57 -15.16 -5.27
CA ASN A 99 5.65 -16.60 -5.50
C ASN A 99 7.08 -17.12 -5.36
N GLU A 100 7.25 -18.46 -5.39
CA GLU A 100 8.53 -19.15 -5.25
C GLU A 100 9.51 -18.89 -6.41
N LYS A 101 9.10 -18.18 -7.47
CA LYS A 101 9.92 -17.66 -8.56
C LYS A 101 10.29 -16.19 -8.36
N GLN A 102 10.03 -15.64 -7.19
CA GLN A 102 10.22 -14.25 -6.83
C GLN A 102 9.35 -13.26 -7.65
N VAL A 103 8.33 -13.74 -8.37
CA VAL A 103 7.37 -12.83 -9.00
C VAL A 103 6.49 -12.24 -7.93
N THR A 104 6.44 -10.91 -7.90
CA THR A 104 5.63 -10.14 -6.95
C THR A 104 4.59 -9.32 -7.69
N ILE A 105 3.33 -9.38 -7.25
CA ILE A 105 2.23 -8.59 -7.80
C ILE A 105 1.51 -7.89 -6.66
N VAL A 106 1.48 -6.56 -6.69
CA VAL A 106 0.79 -5.72 -5.70
C VAL A 106 0.03 -4.60 -6.43
N GLU A 107 -0.93 -3.95 -5.77
CA GLU A 107 -1.83 -3.03 -6.46
C GLU A 107 -2.19 -1.78 -5.66
N THR A 108 -2.84 -0.83 -6.35
CA THR A 108 -3.63 0.26 -5.74
C THR A 108 -4.86 0.53 -6.60
N THR A 109 -6.03 0.51 -6.00
CA THR A 109 -7.28 0.85 -6.68
C THR A 109 -7.32 2.35 -7.00
N PHE A 110 -7.47 2.72 -8.27
CA PHE A 110 -7.65 4.12 -8.68
C PHE A 110 -9.12 4.46 -9.04
N ASP A 111 -10.02 3.49 -8.93
CA ASP A 111 -11.42 3.56 -9.34
C ASP A 111 -11.61 3.97 -10.81
N GLY A 112 -11.29 5.20 -11.17
CA GLY A 112 -11.47 5.73 -12.50
C GLY A 112 -12.95 5.92 -12.84
N ARG A 113 -13.33 5.59 -14.07
CA ARG A 113 -14.70 5.68 -14.54
C ARG A 113 -15.51 4.47 -14.09
N LEU A 114 -16.27 4.61 -13.01
CA LEU A 114 -17.05 3.53 -12.40
C LEU A 114 -18.09 2.92 -13.31
N GLU A 115 -18.58 3.66 -14.32
CA GLU A 115 -19.47 3.15 -15.36
C GLU A 115 -18.84 2.05 -16.25
N LEU A 116 -17.52 1.85 -16.14
CA LEU A 116 -16.79 0.80 -16.83
C LEU A 116 -16.73 -0.52 -16.08
N VAL A 117 -17.19 -0.57 -14.84
CA VAL A 117 -17.26 -1.81 -14.06
C VAL A 117 -18.27 -2.76 -14.69
N ASN A 118 -17.84 -3.99 -14.99
CA ASN A 118 -18.70 -5.05 -15.48
C ASN A 118 -18.93 -6.09 -14.37
N HIS A 119 -20.04 -5.98 -13.66
CA HIS A 119 -20.39 -6.87 -12.55
C HIS A 119 -20.62 -8.34 -12.97
N ASP A 120 -20.80 -8.60 -14.26
CA ASP A 120 -20.93 -9.96 -14.82
C ASP A 120 -19.55 -10.58 -15.15
N GLY A 121 -18.48 -9.80 -15.09
CA GLY A 121 -17.11 -10.30 -15.19
C GLY A 121 -16.81 -11.29 -14.05
N LEU A 122 -16.00 -12.32 -14.34
CA LEU A 122 -15.73 -13.37 -13.37
C LEU A 122 -14.65 -12.98 -12.37
N LEU A 123 -13.64 -12.21 -12.82
CA LEU A 123 -12.42 -11.93 -12.07
C LEU A 123 -12.44 -10.53 -11.46
N ASP A 124 -12.35 -10.46 -10.14
CA ASP A 124 -11.91 -9.25 -9.45
C ASP A 124 -10.37 -9.13 -9.51
N TYR A 125 -9.84 -7.95 -9.17
CA TYR A 125 -8.42 -7.67 -9.23
C TYR A 125 -7.58 -8.63 -8.37
N PHE A 126 -8.05 -8.97 -7.17
CA PHE A 126 -7.31 -9.85 -6.26
C PHE A 126 -7.26 -11.29 -6.78
N SER A 127 -8.37 -11.80 -7.30
CA SER A 127 -8.41 -13.11 -7.98
C SER A 127 -7.48 -13.14 -9.19
N LEU A 128 -7.44 -12.05 -9.98
CA LEU A 128 -6.56 -11.91 -11.13
C LEU A 128 -5.08 -11.99 -10.72
N MET A 129 -4.67 -11.24 -9.69
CA MET A 129 -3.32 -11.26 -9.15
C MET A 129 -2.92 -12.63 -8.61
N ARG A 130 -3.80 -13.28 -7.83
CA ARG A 130 -3.57 -14.62 -7.28
C ARG A 130 -3.32 -15.65 -8.37
N LEU A 131 -4.18 -15.68 -9.39
CA LEU A 131 -4.05 -16.61 -10.50
C LEU A 131 -2.75 -16.37 -11.28
N ALA A 132 -2.37 -15.11 -11.51
CA ALA A 132 -1.12 -14.77 -12.18
C ALA A 132 0.11 -15.19 -11.35
N LEU A 133 0.11 -14.95 -10.03
CA LEU A 133 1.17 -15.39 -9.12
C LEU A 133 1.34 -16.91 -9.12
N GLN A 134 0.23 -17.65 -9.12
CA GLN A 134 0.28 -19.12 -9.15
C GLN A 134 0.75 -19.70 -10.48
N ARG A 135 0.74 -18.92 -11.58
CA ARG A 135 0.91 -19.42 -12.96
C ARG A 135 2.12 -18.88 -13.69
N SER A 136 2.86 -17.92 -13.13
CA SER A 136 3.89 -17.18 -13.85
C SER A 136 5.23 -17.25 -13.15
N ALA A 137 6.30 -17.48 -13.92
CA ALA A 137 7.67 -17.53 -13.42
C ALA A 137 8.45 -16.22 -13.65
N THR A 138 7.87 -15.26 -14.40
CA THR A 138 8.47 -13.95 -14.69
C THR A 138 7.38 -12.87 -14.68
N ALA A 139 7.80 -11.61 -14.53
CA ALA A 139 6.89 -10.46 -14.61
C ALA A 139 6.16 -10.41 -15.97
N ARG A 140 6.84 -10.72 -17.07
CA ARG A 140 6.26 -10.74 -18.42
C ARG A 140 5.23 -11.85 -18.60
N GLU A 141 5.49 -13.03 -18.05
CA GLU A 141 4.50 -14.12 -18.02
C GLU A 141 3.28 -13.72 -17.19
N ALA A 142 3.47 -13.04 -16.06
CA ALA A 142 2.36 -12.55 -15.21
C ALA A 142 1.47 -11.54 -15.97
N ILE A 143 2.06 -10.57 -16.67
CA ILE A 143 1.32 -9.63 -17.52
C ILE A 143 0.54 -10.37 -18.62
N SER A 144 1.17 -11.31 -19.31
CA SER A 144 0.51 -12.15 -20.34
C SER A 144 -0.63 -12.98 -19.74
N CYS A 145 -0.41 -13.57 -18.57
CA CYS A 145 -1.42 -14.37 -17.87
C CYS A 145 -2.63 -13.52 -17.48
N MET A 146 -2.42 -12.35 -16.89
CA MET A 146 -3.51 -11.42 -16.54
C MET A 146 -4.28 -10.97 -17.78
N ALA A 147 -3.59 -10.61 -18.85
CA ALA A 147 -4.21 -10.21 -20.12
C ALA A 147 -5.10 -11.33 -20.70
N ALA A 148 -4.62 -12.58 -20.71
CA ALA A 148 -5.39 -13.73 -21.19
C ALA A 148 -6.59 -14.03 -20.29
N LEU A 149 -6.42 -13.98 -18.98
CA LEU A 149 -7.48 -14.25 -18.01
C LEU A 149 -8.62 -13.24 -18.11
N VAL A 150 -8.35 -11.93 -18.22
CA VAL A 150 -9.42 -10.93 -18.35
C VAL A 150 -10.15 -11.03 -19.69
N GLU A 151 -9.47 -11.42 -20.76
CA GLU A 151 -10.09 -11.65 -22.08
C GLU A 151 -11.00 -12.88 -22.04
N GLU A 152 -10.55 -13.96 -21.37
CA GLU A 152 -11.30 -15.22 -21.30
C GLU A 152 -12.45 -15.17 -20.29
N TYR A 153 -12.26 -14.56 -19.11
CA TYR A 153 -13.22 -14.65 -18.00
C TYR A 153 -13.91 -13.32 -17.67
N GLY A 154 -13.46 -12.19 -18.24
CA GLY A 154 -13.96 -10.86 -17.92
C GLY A 154 -13.40 -10.30 -16.61
N TYR A 155 -13.58 -8.99 -16.41
CA TYR A 155 -13.05 -8.24 -15.28
C TYR A 155 -14.17 -7.45 -14.60
N ASN A 156 -14.30 -7.56 -13.26
CA ASN A 156 -15.44 -7.00 -12.52
C ASN A 156 -15.06 -5.96 -11.45
N SER A 157 -13.80 -5.56 -11.39
CA SER A 157 -13.37 -4.48 -10.48
C SER A 157 -13.36 -3.11 -11.17
N SER A 158 -13.25 -2.05 -10.38
CA SER A 158 -12.91 -0.71 -10.84
C SER A 158 -11.47 -0.65 -11.37
N GLY A 159 -10.95 0.54 -11.65
CA GLY A 159 -9.59 0.70 -12.17
C GLY A 159 -8.51 0.35 -11.15
N GLU A 160 -7.47 -0.37 -11.60
CA GLU A 160 -6.33 -0.79 -10.77
C GLU A 160 -4.99 -0.43 -11.40
N SER A 161 -4.08 0.12 -10.57
CA SER A 161 -2.65 0.19 -10.88
C SER A 161 -1.96 -1.01 -10.23
N ILE A 162 -1.31 -1.84 -11.03
CA ILE A 162 -0.69 -3.09 -10.62
C ILE A 162 0.82 -3.02 -10.83
N THR A 163 1.58 -3.18 -9.77
CA THR A 163 3.03 -3.41 -9.82
C THR A 163 3.27 -4.88 -10.09
N VAL A 164 4.08 -5.20 -11.10
CA VAL A 164 4.52 -6.57 -11.43
C VAL A 164 6.02 -6.59 -11.48
N CYS A 165 6.65 -7.30 -10.55
CA CYS A 165 8.10 -7.38 -10.42
C CYS A 165 8.59 -8.83 -10.48
N ASP A 166 9.84 -8.99 -10.94
CA ASP A 166 10.65 -10.18 -10.78
C ASP A 166 12.11 -9.77 -10.44
N PRO A 167 13.07 -10.70 -10.24
CA PRO A 167 14.45 -10.34 -9.91
C PRO A 167 15.19 -9.50 -10.96
N ASN A 168 14.64 -9.31 -12.14
CA ASN A 168 15.31 -8.65 -13.26
C ASN A 168 14.69 -7.34 -13.67
N GLU A 169 13.39 -7.16 -13.45
CA GLU A 169 12.65 -5.99 -13.92
C GLU A 169 11.39 -5.69 -13.10
N ALA A 170 10.95 -4.45 -13.18
CA ALA A 170 9.70 -3.98 -12.60
C ALA A 170 8.81 -3.35 -13.69
N TRP A 171 7.50 -3.55 -13.57
CA TRP A 171 6.47 -3.05 -14.46
C TRP A 171 5.35 -2.38 -13.68
N LEU A 172 4.80 -1.33 -14.26
CA LEU A 172 3.52 -0.75 -13.85
C LEU A 172 2.47 -1.07 -14.92
N MET A 173 1.42 -1.79 -14.53
CA MET A 173 0.26 -2.08 -15.37
C MET A 173 -0.96 -1.36 -14.82
N GLU A 174 -1.69 -0.64 -15.65
CA GLU A 174 -2.98 -0.05 -15.29
C GLU A 174 -4.09 -0.69 -16.11
N ILE A 175 -5.19 -1.05 -15.44
CA ILE A 175 -6.29 -1.82 -16.01
C ILE A 175 -7.64 -1.28 -15.55
N ILE A 176 -8.62 -1.27 -16.44
CA ILE A 176 -10.02 -0.91 -16.14
C ILE A 176 -10.97 -1.70 -17.03
N GLY A 177 -12.19 -1.98 -16.57
CA GLY A 177 -13.21 -2.67 -17.33
C GLY A 177 -13.65 -1.94 -18.60
N LYS A 178 -14.47 -2.59 -19.42
CA LYS A 178 -15.00 -2.06 -20.69
C LYS A 178 -16.46 -1.63 -20.60
N GLY A 179 -17.08 -1.72 -19.43
CA GLY A 179 -18.51 -1.46 -19.21
C GLY A 179 -19.36 -2.72 -19.18
N PRO A 180 -20.62 -2.63 -18.74
CA PRO A 180 -21.46 -3.79 -18.40
C PRO A 180 -21.73 -4.74 -19.56
N ASP A 181 -21.77 -4.24 -20.81
CA ASP A 181 -22.10 -5.05 -21.99
C ASP A 181 -20.87 -5.59 -22.74
N ARG A 182 -19.65 -5.40 -22.19
CA ARG A 182 -18.40 -5.75 -22.86
C ARG A 182 -17.51 -6.61 -21.96
N LYS A 183 -17.14 -7.77 -22.46
CA LYS A 183 -16.21 -8.66 -21.79
C LYS A 183 -14.77 -8.14 -21.88
N GLY A 184 -13.95 -8.42 -20.86
CA GLY A 184 -12.54 -8.08 -20.83
C GLY A 184 -12.25 -6.76 -20.14
N ALA A 185 -11.05 -6.25 -20.36
CA ALA A 185 -10.57 -4.98 -19.82
C ALA A 185 -9.68 -4.27 -20.85
N VAL A 186 -9.53 -2.95 -20.71
CA VAL A 186 -8.46 -2.20 -21.36
C VAL A 186 -7.34 -1.96 -20.35
N TRP A 187 -6.10 -2.01 -20.82
CA TRP A 187 -4.95 -1.92 -19.96
C TRP A 187 -3.70 -1.47 -20.71
N VAL A 188 -2.73 -0.95 -19.98
CA VAL A 188 -1.39 -0.64 -20.46
C VAL A 188 -0.37 -1.01 -19.40
N ALA A 189 0.74 -1.64 -19.80
CA ALA A 189 1.86 -2.01 -18.94
C ALA A 189 3.15 -1.39 -19.46
N LEU A 190 3.87 -0.68 -18.59
CA LEU A 190 5.15 -0.04 -18.89
C LEU A 190 6.25 -0.62 -18.01
N ARG A 191 7.37 -1.00 -18.63
CA ARG A 191 8.58 -1.38 -17.92
C ARG A 191 9.22 -0.15 -17.30
N ILE A 192 9.43 -0.20 -15.99
CA ILE A 192 10.13 0.87 -15.26
C ILE A 192 11.63 0.78 -15.60
N PRO A 193 12.30 1.89 -15.97
CA PRO A 193 13.75 1.88 -16.21
C PRO A 193 14.51 1.38 -14.97
N ASP A 194 15.55 0.56 -15.19
CA ASP A 194 16.29 -0.08 -14.10
C ASP A 194 16.90 0.91 -13.09
N ASP A 195 17.26 2.12 -13.54
CA ASP A 195 17.89 3.16 -12.74
C ASP A 195 16.90 4.19 -12.16
N CYS A 196 15.61 3.85 -12.18
CA CYS A 196 14.54 4.73 -11.69
C CYS A 196 13.78 4.11 -10.50
N ILE A 197 13.15 5.01 -9.75
CA ILE A 197 12.09 4.70 -8.79
C ILE A 197 10.75 5.16 -9.35
N CYS A 198 9.68 4.45 -8.97
CA CYS A 198 8.31 4.72 -9.38
C CYS A 198 7.37 4.51 -8.19
N ALA A 199 6.20 5.12 -8.21
CA ALA A 199 5.17 4.90 -7.19
C ALA A 199 3.78 5.13 -7.76
N HIS A 200 2.80 4.48 -7.14
CA HIS A 200 1.37 4.75 -7.37
C HIS A 200 0.56 4.57 -6.08
N ALA A 201 -0.55 5.30 -6.01
CA ALA A 201 -1.33 5.41 -4.78
C ALA A 201 -2.77 5.87 -5.07
N ASN A 202 -3.63 5.01 -5.55
CA ASN A 202 -5.07 5.28 -5.82
C ASN A 202 -5.37 6.36 -6.87
N LEU A 203 -4.47 6.57 -7.81
CA LEU A 203 -4.69 7.39 -9.00
C LEU A 203 -3.91 6.79 -10.16
N SER A 204 -4.53 6.68 -11.34
CA SER A 204 -3.83 6.27 -12.55
C SER A 204 -2.66 7.21 -12.85
N ARG A 205 -1.50 6.65 -13.17
CA ARG A 205 -0.25 7.38 -13.38
C ARG A 205 0.16 7.43 -14.85
N ILE A 206 -0.24 6.42 -15.64
CA ILE A 206 0.16 6.30 -17.04
C ILE A 206 -0.63 7.29 -17.89
N ARG A 207 0.06 8.23 -18.50
CA ARG A 207 -0.51 9.17 -19.48
C ARG A 207 -0.26 8.67 -20.90
N GLN A 208 0.63 9.32 -21.66
CA GLN A 208 1.05 8.84 -22.96
C GLN A 208 1.99 7.64 -22.81
N PHE A 209 1.89 6.74 -23.78
CA PHE A 209 2.77 5.56 -23.87
C PHE A 209 3.12 5.28 -25.33
N PRO A 210 4.26 4.62 -25.61
CA PRO A 210 4.67 4.33 -26.97
C PRO A 210 3.73 3.32 -27.63
N LEU A 211 3.26 3.63 -28.84
CA LEU A 211 2.43 2.73 -29.62
C LEU A 211 3.27 1.77 -30.48
N GLU A 212 2.67 0.63 -30.84
CA GLU A 212 3.27 -0.37 -31.73
C GLU A 212 3.66 0.25 -33.08
N LYS A 213 4.90 -0.01 -33.53
CA LYS A 213 5.44 0.47 -34.79
C LYS A 213 5.92 -0.69 -35.65
N LYS A 214 5.72 -0.61 -36.96
CA LYS A 214 6.27 -1.59 -37.91
C LYS A 214 7.80 -1.74 -37.69
N ARG A 215 8.27 -2.98 -37.60
CA ARG A 215 9.68 -3.35 -37.43
C ARG A 215 10.31 -2.98 -36.08
N SER A 216 9.50 -2.69 -35.06
CA SER A 216 9.98 -2.44 -33.71
C SER A 216 9.15 -3.29 -32.73
N PHE A 217 9.83 -3.91 -31.74
CA PHE A 217 9.19 -4.63 -30.64
C PHE A 217 9.28 -3.86 -29.33
N LYS A 218 9.75 -2.62 -29.34
CA LYS A 218 9.82 -1.80 -28.12
C LYS A 218 8.45 -1.60 -27.47
N SER A 219 7.41 -1.49 -28.30
CA SER A 219 6.02 -1.47 -27.87
C SER A 219 5.21 -2.47 -28.69
N ILE A 220 4.35 -3.26 -28.04
CA ILE A 220 3.49 -4.27 -28.65
C ILE A 220 2.06 -4.16 -28.11
N SER A 221 1.08 -4.48 -28.95
CA SER A 221 -0.31 -4.62 -28.51
C SER A 221 -0.63 -6.04 -28.06
N SER A 222 -1.79 -6.23 -27.42
CA SER A 222 -2.28 -7.56 -26.99
C SER A 222 -2.42 -8.57 -28.15
N LYS A 223 -2.50 -8.11 -29.40
CA LYS A 223 -2.45 -9.00 -30.59
C LYS A 223 -1.07 -9.63 -30.84
N SER A 224 -0.05 -9.06 -30.23
CA SER A 224 1.36 -9.48 -30.41
C SER A 224 1.99 -10.04 -29.13
N LEU A 225 1.19 -10.43 -28.11
CA LEU A 225 1.65 -10.90 -26.78
C LEU A 225 2.67 -12.03 -26.84
N ARG A 226 2.66 -12.90 -27.86
CA ARG A 226 3.69 -13.92 -28.06
C ARG A 226 5.13 -13.38 -28.13
N HIS A 227 5.31 -12.08 -28.31
CA HIS A 227 6.59 -11.39 -28.37
C HIS A 227 6.99 -10.71 -27.05
N ILE A 228 6.20 -10.80 -25.98
CA ILE A 228 6.44 -10.09 -24.72
C ILE A 228 7.80 -10.43 -24.08
N ASN A 229 8.28 -11.67 -24.28
CA ASN A 229 9.56 -12.14 -23.72
C ASN A 229 10.78 -11.61 -24.48
N ARG A 230 10.62 -10.78 -25.52
CA ARG A 230 11.75 -10.13 -26.18
C ARG A 230 12.33 -9.03 -25.27
N PRO A 231 13.68 -8.98 -25.10
CA PRO A 231 14.32 -8.02 -24.19
C PRO A 231 14.01 -6.56 -24.50
N GLU A 232 13.78 -6.22 -25.77
CA GLU A 232 13.47 -4.87 -26.22
C GLU A 232 12.06 -4.40 -25.92
N VAL A 233 11.15 -5.26 -25.45
CA VAL A 233 9.76 -4.88 -25.11
C VAL A 233 9.76 -4.09 -23.80
N GLU A 234 9.29 -2.84 -23.88
CA GLU A 234 9.17 -1.91 -22.74
C GLU A 234 7.72 -1.43 -22.53
N CYS A 235 6.83 -1.69 -23.49
CA CYS A 235 5.42 -1.33 -23.40
C CYS A 235 4.54 -2.44 -23.99
N VAL A 236 3.48 -2.76 -23.28
CA VAL A 236 2.44 -3.70 -23.76
C VAL A 236 1.08 -3.11 -23.42
N TYR A 237 0.11 -3.17 -24.36
CA TYR A 237 -1.20 -2.56 -24.14
C TYR A 237 -2.33 -3.33 -24.83
N ALA A 238 -3.56 -3.20 -24.32
CA ALA A 238 -4.75 -3.73 -24.94
C ALA A 238 -4.97 -3.09 -26.30
N HIS A 239 -5.10 -3.88 -27.34
CA HIS A 239 -5.17 -3.40 -28.73
C HIS A 239 -6.33 -2.43 -29.00
N ASP A 240 -7.36 -2.46 -28.18
CA ASP A 240 -8.57 -1.65 -28.30
C ASP A 240 -8.63 -0.49 -27.28
N VAL A 241 -7.55 -0.23 -26.53
CA VAL A 241 -7.52 0.80 -25.47
C VAL A 241 -7.87 2.21 -25.99
N ILE A 242 -7.44 2.58 -27.18
CA ILE A 242 -7.76 3.88 -27.78
C ILE A 242 -9.14 3.84 -28.47
N THR A 243 -9.45 2.74 -29.17
CA THR A 243 -10.72 2.58 -29.88
C THR A 243 -11.91 2.64 -28.92
N LEU A 244 -11.83 1.94 -27.77
CA LEU A 244 -12.86 1.99 -26.76
C LEU A 244 -13.06 3.40 -26.19
N ALA A 245 -11.98 4.14 -25.91
CA ALA A 245 -12.08 5.52 -25.44
C ALA A 245 -12.79 6.43 -26.44
N ARG A 246 -12.55 6.23 -27.74
CA ARG A 246 -13.26 6.97 -28.80
C ARG A 246 -14.74 6.59 -28.90
N GLU A 247 -15.06 5.30 -28.87
CA GLU A 247 -16.43 4.81 -28.91
C GLU A 247 -17.28 5.34 -27.75
N LEU A 248 -16.66 5.49 -26.57
CA LEU A 248 -17.32 6.01 -25.38
C LEU A 248 -17.29 7.54 -25.28
N GLY A 249 -16.64 8.22 -26.22
CA GLY A 249 -16.54 9.68 -26.22
C GLY A 249 -15.55 10.27 -25.22
N TYR A 250 -14.65 9.46 -24.66
CA TYR A 250 -13.63 9.91 -23.71
C TYR A 250 -12.41 10.51 -24.40
N TYR A 251 -12.23 10.22 -25.68
CA TYR A 251 -11.13 10.72 -26.50
C TYR A 251 -11.52 10.91 -27.96
N SER A 252 -11.02 11.99 -28.60
CA SER A 252 -11.30 12.28 -30.03
C SER A 252 -10.05 12.69 -30.83
N GLY A 253 -8.86 12.69 -30.19
CA GLY A 253 -7.59 13.10 -30.83
C GLY A 253 -6.93 12.03 -31.68
N ALA A 254 -5.72 12.32 -32.19
CA ALA A 254 -4.85 11.37 -32.88
C ALA A 254 -4.25 10.36 -31.87
N ASP A 255 -3.92 9.13 -32.34
CA ASP A 255 -3.46 8.05 -31.47
C ASP A 255 -2.22 8.42 -30.64
N ASP A 256 -1.30 9.19 -31.19
CA ASP A 256 -0.06 9.63 -30.54
C ASP A 256 -0.26 10.63 -29.37
N GLY A 257 -1.42 11.28 -29.34
CA GLY A 257 -1.82 12.18 -28.24
C GLY A 257 -2.66 11.49 -27.15
N PHE A 258 -2.93 10.19 -27.27
CA PHE A 258 -3.76 9.49 -26.31
C PHE A 258 -3.09 9.39 -24.94
N SER A 259 -3.85 9.70 -23.89
CA SER A 259 -3.46 9.53 -22.48
C SER A 259 -4.42 8.56 -21.80
N PHE A 260 -3.90 7.44 -21.27
CA PHE A 260 -4.71 6.45 -20.57
C PHE A 260 -5.42 7.08 -19.36
N ARG A 261 -4.64 7.76 -18.50
CA ARG A 261 -5.19 8.43 -17.32
C ARG A 261 -6.30 9.42 -17.66
N ASP A 262 -6.04 10.34 -18.62
CA ASP A 262 -6.98 11.41 -18.90
C ASP A 262 -8.29 10.87 -19.51
N ALA A 263 -8.22 9.74 -20.23
CA ALA A 263 -9.39 9.06 -20.78
C ALA A 263 -10.17 8.26 -19.72
N TYR A 264 -9.49 7.49 -18.87
CA TYR A 264 -10.11 6.49 -17.99
C TYR A 264 -10.16 6.86 -16.51
N CYS A 265 -9.32 7.81 -16.07
CA CYS A 265 -9.23 8.28 -14.68
C CYS A 265 -8.89 9.77 -14.65
N PRO A 266 -9.80 10.65 -15.09
CA PRO A 266 -9.56 12.10 -15.10
C PRO A 266 -9.28 12.62 -13.69
N ILE A 267 -8.32 13.58 -13.61
CA ILE A 267 -7.91 14.15 -12.34
C ILE A 267 -8.86 15.24 -11.85
N ASP A 268 -8.96 15.33 -10.52
CA ASP A 268 -9.51 16.45 -9.78
C ASP A 268 -8.63 16.75 -8.56
N PHE A 269 -8.97 17.78 -7.79
CA PHE A 269 -8.20 18.16 -6.61
C PHE A 269 -8.17 17.04 -5.56
N GLU A 270 -9.31 16.40 -5.32
CA GLU A 270 -9.44 15.41 -4.24
C GLU A 270 -8.59 14.19 -4.53
N ASN A 271 -8.67 13.63 -5.76
CA ASN A 271 -7.91 12.43 -6.10
C ASN A 271 -6.40 12.70 -6.19
N VAL A 272 -5.96 13.87 -6.68
CA VAL A 272 -4.54 14.25 -6.70
C VAL A 272 -4.00 14.47 -5.28
N ARG A 273 -4.73 15.21 -4.44
CA ARG A 273 -4.33 15.45 -3.04
C ARG A 273 -4.29 14.17 -2.22
N TYR A 274 -5.23 13.26 -2.48
CA TYR A 274 -5.31 11.96 -1.84
C TYR A 274 -4.18 11.01 -2.25
N ALA A 275 -3.90 10.93 -3.54
CA ALA A 275 -3.02 9.92 -4.13
C ALA A 275 -1.62 10.46 -4.47
N ASP A 276 -1.55 11.45 -5.38
CA ASP A 276 -0.26 11.92 -5.92
C ASP A 276 0.58 12.67 -4.87
N ALA A 277 0.00 13.18 -3.78
CA ALA A 277 0.77 13.71 -2.65
C ALA A 277 1.72 12.66 -2.05
N ARG A 278 1.29 11.38 -1.95
CA ARG A 278 2.13 10.27 -1.46
C ARG A 278 3.26 9.94 -2.42
N VAL A 279 2.98 9.96 -3.73
CA VAL A 279 4.00 9.79 -4.77
C VAL A 279 5.00 10.94 -4.75
N TRP A 280 4.51 12.17 -4.61
CA TRP A 280 5.34 13.37 -4.49
C TRP A 280 6.28 13.30 -3.29
N SER A 281 5.79 12.87 -2.12
CA SER A 281 6.60 12.73 -0.92
C SER A 281 7.72 11.71 -1.10
N PHE A 282 7.40 10.52 -1.61
CA PHE A 282 8.40 9.49 -1.92
C PHE A 282 9.49 10.02 -2.88
N PHE A 283 9.10 10.66 -3.97
CA PHE A 283 10.07 11.22 -4.91
C PHE A 283 10.91 12.32 -4.27
N ARG A 284 10.32 13.16 -3.43
CA ARG A 284 10.99 14.25 -2.74
C ARG A 284 12.07 13.77 -1.75
N HIS A 285 11.88 12.63 -1.11
CA HIS A 285 12.88 12.02 -0.23
C HIS A 285 14.16 11.63 -0.99
N HIS A 286 14.06 11.34 -2.29
CA HIS A 286 15.15 10.78 -3.09
C HIS A 286 15.69 11.72 -4.18
N THR A 287 15.27 12.99 -4.17
CA THR A 287 15.77 14.06 -5.04
C THR A 287 16.10 15.32 -4.23
N ALA A 288 16.63 16.35 -4.87
CA ALA A 288 16.67 17.65 -4.24
C ALA A 288 15.24 18.17 -4.02
N ALA A 289 14.98 18.76 -2.85
CA ALA A 289 13.62 19.15 -2.44
C ALA A 289 12.95 20.09 -3.46
N ASP A 290 13.71 21.06 -4.02
CA ASP A 290 13.22 22.01 -5.01
C ASP A 290 12.83 21.37 -6.35
N GLU A 291 13.39 20.21 -6.69
CA GLU A 291 12.98 19.45 -7.87
C GLU A 291 11.56 18.93 -7.77
N MET A 292 11.11 18.59 -6.57
CA MET A 292 9.74 18.11 -6.34
C MET A 292 8.81 19.22 -5.86
N ASP A 293 9.29 20.20 -5.12
CA ASP A 293 8.45 21.30 -4.61
C ASP A 293 7.85 22.15 -5.73
N LYS A 294 8.45 22.18 -6.93
CA LYS A 294 7.86 22.79 -8.12
C LYS A 294 6.51 22.18 -8.53
N TYR A 295 6.17 20.95 -8.08
CA TYR A 295 4.89 20.30 -8.33
C TYR A 295 3.85 20.54 -7.22
N LEU A 296 4.17 21.30 -6.16
CA LEU A 296 3.20 21.66 -5.12
C LEU A 296 1.94 22.35 -5.66
N PRO A 297 2.02 23.25 -6.69
CA PRO A 297 0.79 23.76 -7.29
C PRO A 297 -0.11 22.65 -7.84
N TYR A 298 0.44 21.63 -8.51
CA TYR A 298 -0.34 20.46 -8.98
C TYR A 298 -0.97 19.70 -7.81
N ILE A 299 -0.21 19.39 -6.75
CA ILE A 299 -0.72 18.74 -5.53
C ILE A 299 -1.81 19.56 -4.85
N ASN A 300 -1.79 20.87 -4.99
CA ASN A 300 -2.78 21.81 -4.45
C ASN A 300 -3.95 22.09 -5.41
N GLY A 301 -4.05 21.37 -6.54
CA GLY A 301 -5.17 21.49 -7.50
C GLY A 301 -5.04 22.62 -8.52
N HIS A 302 -3.89 23.27 -8.60
CA HIS A 302 -3.59 24.32 -9.59
C HIS A 302 -2.96 23.70 -10.85
N PHE A 303 -3.72 22.91 -11.59
CA PHE A 303 -3.25 22.09 -12.70
C PHE A 303 -2.75 22.88 -13.92
N ASP A 304 -3.09 24.15 -14.01
CA ASP A 304 -2.66 25.09 -15.05
C ASP A 304 -1.33 25.80 -14.73
N GLN A 305 -0.82 25.66 -13.51
CA GLN A 305 0.37 26.38 -13.03
C GLN A 305 1.68 25.58 -13.15
N CYS A 306 1.60 24.27 -13.30
CA CYS A 306 2.77 23.41 -13.46
C CYS A 306 2.43 22.11 -14.17
N ASP A 307 3.48 21.38 -14.59
CA ASP A 307 3.33 20.04 -15.14
C ASP A 307 2.84 19.03 -14.10
N HIS A 308 2.31 17.89 -14.58
CA HIS A 308 2.00 16.74 -13.76
C HIS A 308 3.28 16.08 -13.24
N LEU A 309 3.16 15.35 -12.12
CA LEU A 309 4.26 14.53 -11.60
C LEU A 309 4.78 13.56 -12.68
N PRO A 310 6.09 13.37 -12.78
CA PRO A 310 6.68 12.36 -13.65
C PRO A 310 6.24 10.95 -13.21
N LEU A 311 6.19 10.02 -14.16
CA LEU A 311 5.81 8.63 -13.88
C LEU A 311 6.84 7.92 -13.01
N TRP A 312 8.13 8.20 -13.27
CA TRP A 312 9.30 7.74 -12.51
C TRP A 312 10.37 8.81 -12.49
N ILE A 313 11.29 8.68 -11.56
CA ILE A 313 12.45 9.56 -11.45
C ILE A 313 13.72 8.73 -11.22
N LYS A 314 14.87 9.32 -11.52
CA LYS A 314 16.16 8.78 -11.12
C LYS A 314 16.51 9.33 -9.73
N PRO A 315 16.73 8.48 -8.72
CA PRO A 315 17.07 8.95 -7.39
C PRO A 315 18.51 9.49 -7.35
N ASN A 316 18.78 10.41 -6.43
CA ASN A 316 20.12 10.99 -6.22
C ASN A 316 21.12 9.97 -5.69
N GLN A 317 20.65 8.97 -4.95
CA GLN A 317 21.46 7.86 -4.43
C GLN A 317 20.67 6.55 -4.59
N PRO A 318 21.32 5.42 -4.78
CA PRO A 318 20.65 4.12 -4.74
C PRO A 318 19.97 3.87 -3.38
N LEU A 319 18.77 3.32 -3.39
CA LEU A 319 17.97 3.04 -2.20
C LEU A 319 18.33 1.66 -1.63
N SER A 320 18.51 1.58 -0.34
CA SER A 320 18.51 0.32 0.40
C SER A 320 17.07 -0.16 0.70
N LEU A 321 16.94 -1.42 1.10
CA LEU A 321 15.65 -1.93 1.60
C LEU A 321 15.17 -1.14 2.84
N ARG A 322 16.09 -0.68 3.69
CA ARG A 322 15.75 0.13 4.87
C ARG A 322 15.21 1.52 4.49
N ASP A 323 15.72 2.11 3.42
CA ASP A 323 15.16 3.38 2.90
C ASP A 323 13.72 3.17 2.44
N LEU A 324 13.45 2.09 1.69
CA LEU A 324 12.09 1.74 1.27
C LEU A 324 11.15 1.48 2.48
N GLN A 325 11.64 0.81 3.51
CA GLN A 325 10.88 0.59 4.76
C GLN A 325 10.62 1.90 5.52
N ALA A 326 11.55 2.83 5.50
CA ALA A 326 11.38 4.16 6.09
C ALA A 326 10.35 4.98 5.31
N ASP A 327 10.39 4.97 3.97
CA ASP A 327 9.41 5.64 3.12
C ASP A 327 7.98 5.15 3.34
N MET A 328 7.82 3.85 3.62
CA MET A 328 6.49 3.28 3.94
C MET A 328 5.92 3.81 5.26
N ARG A 329 6.72 4.46 6.10
CA ARG A 329 6.36 5.03 7.41
C ARG A 329 6.12 6.55 7.36
N ASP A 330 6.14 7.14 6.17
CA ASP A 330 6.05 8.59 5.96
C ASP A 330 4.66 9.16 6.26
N HIS A 331 4.65 10.30 6.97
CA HIS A 331 3.47 11.15 7.20
C HIS A 331 3.71 12.58 6.68
N PHE A 332 4.53 12.72 5.65
CA PHE A 332 4.96 13.98 5.06
C PHE A 332 5.86 14.83 5.99
N GLU A 333 6.51 14.23 6.98
CA GLU A 333 7.34 14.94 7.96
C GLU A 333 8.41 15.79 7.28
N GLY A 334 8.58 17.02 7.76
CA GLY A 334 9.55 17.98 7.22
C GLY A 334 9.22 18.55 5.83
N THR A 335 7.99 18.39 5.37
CA THR A 335 7.49 18.94 4.11
C THR A 335 6.40 20.01 4.34
N PRO A 336 5.99 20.77 3.32
CA PRO A 336 4.81 21.65 3.43
C PRO A 336 3.49 20.95 3.73
N LEU A 337 3.44 19.61 3.65
CA LEU A 337 2.28 18.78 3.95
C LEU A 337 2.39 18.04 5.29
N ASP A 338 3.38 18.39 6.11
CA ASP A 338 3.68 17.70 7.38
C ASP A 338 2.44 17.55 8.27
N MET A 339 2.00 16.31 8.44
CA MET A 339 0.79 16.00 9.20
C MET A 339 1.02 16.03 10.72
N THR A 340 2.23 16.17 11.19
CA THR A 340 2.55 16.31 12.63
C THR A 340 2.54 17.75 13.09
N ALA A 341 2.58 18.72 12.17
CA ALA A 341 2.88 20.12 12.47
C ALA A 341 1.65 21.04 12.51
N ASP A 342 0.50 20.66 11.95
CA ASP A 342 -0.69 21.52 11.93
C ASP A 342 -1.54 21.40 13.21
N MET A 343 -2.46 22.35 13.42
CA MET A 343 -3.34 22.37 14.59
C MET A 343 -4.18 21.09 14.74
N THR A 344 -4.51 20.41 13.63
CA THR A 344 -5.32 19.19 13.67
C THR A 344 -4.54 17.97 14.18
N ALA A 345 -3.20 18.06 14.26
CA ALA A 345 -2.34 17.09 14.90
C ALA A 345 -2.47 17.06 16.44
N GLY A 346 -3.11 18.07 16.99
CA GLY A 346 -3.32 18.20 18.43
C GLY A 346 -2.01 18.48 19.20
N PRO A 347 -2.05 18.37 20.54
CA PRO A 347 -0.94 18.78 21.39
C PRO A 347 0.31 17.91 21.32
N TRP A 348 0.26 16.77 20.66
CA TRP A 348 1.38 15.83 20.58
C TRP A 348 1.66 15.36 19.16
N GLY A 349 1.32 16.17 18.16
CA GLY A 349 1.71 15.93 16.77
C GLY A 349 1.19 14.61 16.17
N MET A 350 -0.08 14.26 16.43
CA MET A 350 -0.67 13.03 15.89
C MET A 350 -0.76 13.10 14.36
N PRO A 351 -0.06 12.25 13.59
CA PRO A 351 0.01 12.37 12.13
C PRO A 351 -1.22 11.81 11.41
N VAL A 352 -2.12 11.13 12.11
CA VAL A 352 -3.33 10.53 11.53
C VAL A 352 -4.56 11.36 11.86
N ARG A 353 -5.57 11.30 11.02
CA ARG A 353 -6.78 12.11 11.14
C ARG A 353 -8.03 11.24 11.25
N PRO A 354 -9.04 11.64 12.06
CA PRO A 354 -10.33 10.97 12.06
C PRO A 354 -11.06 11.18 10.74
N LEU A 355 -11.90 10.21 10.37
CA LEU A 355 -12.78 10.30 9.20
C LEU A 355 -14.04 11.13 9.49
N PRO A 356 -14.68 11.68 8.47
CA PRO A 356 -14.36 11.61 7.04
C PRO A 356 -13.23 12.58 6.65
N MET A 357 -12.59 12.31 5.49
CA MET A 357 -11.57 13.21 4.93
C MET A 357 -12.18 14.53 4.41
N GLN A 358 -13.38 14.46 3.88
CA GLN A 358 -14.18 15.64 3.51
C GLN A 358 -14.96 16.14 4.72
N PHE A 359 -14.95 17.43 4.95
CA PHE A 359 -15.77 18.08 6.00
C PHE A 359 -16.17 19.49 5.56
N LYS A 360 -17.16 20.08 6.26
CA LYS A 360 -17.63 21.43 5.99
C LYS A 360 -17.60 22.26 7.25
N ALA A 361 -17.15 23.50 7.13
CA ALA A 361 -17.31 24.49 8.19
C ALA A 361 -18.78 24.91 8.34
N SER A 362 -19.11 25.61 9.44
CA SER A 362 -20.47 26.05 9.72
C SER A 362 -21.04 27.04 8.68
N ASP A 363 -20.18 27.76 7.97
CA ASP A 363 -20.55 28.63 6.86
C ASP A 363 -20.77 27.87 5.52
N GLY A 364 -20.59 26.53 5.52
CA GLY A 364 -20.76 25.67 4.36
C GLY A 364 -19.50 25.49 3.52
N THR A 365 -18.38 26.12 3.86
CA THR A 365 -17.10 25.98 3.14
C THR A 365 -16.64 24.53 3.18
N PRO A 366 -16.42 23.88 2.01
CA PRO A 366 -15.94 22.50 1.97
C PRO A 366 -14.42 22.44 2.16
N TYR A 367 -13.96 21.39 2.82
CA TYR A 367 -12.55 21.08 3.02
C TYR A 367 -12.29 19.61 2.69
N PHE A 368 -11.07 19.34 2.22
CA PHE A 368 -10.54 18.00 1.97
C PHE A 368 -9.13 17.91 2.55
N ARG A 369 -8.79 16.77 3.16
CA ARG A 369 -7.48 16.52 3.78
C ARG A 369 -6.66 15.53 2.98
N GLU A 370 -5.34 15.65 3.12
CA GLU A 370 -4.37 14.67 2.65
C GLU A 370 -4.43 13.38 3.47
N ARG A 371 -3.90 12.33 2.87
CA ARG A 371 -3.64 11.04 3.49
C ARG A 371 -2.18 10.65 3.29
N PRO A 372 -1.45 10.29 4.35
CA PRO A 372 -0.04 9.92 4.25
C PRO A 372 0.14 8.50 3.70
N ILE A 373 1.41 8.10 3.48
CA ILE A 373 1.77 6.73 3.11
C ILE A 373 1.45 5.78 4.26
N ALA A 374 1.91 6.10 5.49
CA ALA A 374 1.56 5.35 6.69
C ALA A 374 0.21 5.82 7.26
N THR A 375 -0.68 4.90 7.56
CA THR A 375 -2.02 5.24 8.05
C THR A 375 -2.61 4.12 8.90
N GLN A 376 -3.37 4.51 9.94
CA GLN A 376 -4.10 3.59 10.82
C GLN A 376 -5.15 2.72 10.12
N GLN A 377 -5.37 2.89 8.84
CA GLN A 377 -6.31 2.11 8.03
C GLN A 377 -5.65 0.89 7.38
N SER A 378 -4.33 0.73 7.54
CA SER A 378 -3.60 -0.39 6.96
C SER A 378 -3.98 -1.69 7.65
N GLY A 379 -4.41 -2.68 6.89
CA GLY A 379 -4.58 -4.04 7.40
C GLY A 379 -3.25 -4.78 7.49
N PHE A 380 -2.39 -4.57 6.48
CA PHE A 380 -1.02 -5.06 6.48
C PHE A 380 -0.10 -4.20 5.62
N THR A 381 1.18 -4.33 5.88
CA THR A 381 2.26 -3.68 5.13
C THR A 381 3.33 -4.68 4.76
N MET A 382 3.95 -4.49 3.61
CA MET A 382 5.10 -5.29 3.20
C MET A 382 6.06 -4.54 2.30
N THR A 383 7.33 -4.95 2.36
CA THR A 383 8.37 -4.60 1.38
C THR A 383 8.96 -5.88 0.83
N CYS A 384 9.09 -5.97 -0.49
CA CYS A 384 9.55 -7.16 -1.18
C CYS A 384 10.92 -6.91 -1.80
N GLN A 385 11.81 -7.88 -1.65
CA GLN A 385 13.16 -7.86 -2.24
C GLN A 385 13.34 -9.09 -3.12
N MET A 386 13.65 -8.89 -4.39
CA MET A 386 13.87 -9.94 -5.38
C MET A 386 15.34 -9.89 -5.85
N ARG A 387 16.10 -10.97 -5.61
CA ARG A 387 17.55 -11.02 -5.76
C ARG A 387 17.96 -12.04 -6.84
N SER A 388 18.35 -11.55 -8.02
CA SER A 388 18.68 -12.40 -9.19
C SER A 388 19.95 -13.22 -9.05
N TRP A 389 20.82 -12.91 -8.10
CA TRP A 389 22.09 -13.62 -7.85
C TRP A 389 21.97 -14.78 -6.86
N LEU A 390 20.79 -14.99 -6.31
CA LEU A 390 20.49 -16.10 -5.40
C LEU A 390 19.53 -17.10 -6.06
N PRO A 391 19.52 -18.36 -5.61
CA PRO A 391 18.49 -19.31 -6.02
C PRO A 391 17.09 -18.80 -5.71
N ASP A 392 16.10 -19.14 -6.53
CA ASP A 392 14.72 -18.65 -6.40
C ASP A 392 14.14 -18.85 -5.00
N ASP A 393 14.40 -20.01 -4.38
CA ASP A 393 13.91 -20.39 -3.06
C ASP A 393 14.49 -19.54 -1.90
N VAL A 394 15.55 -18.78 -2.16
CA VAL A 394 16.25 -17.94 -1.18
C VAL A 394 16.21 -16.46 -1.57
N GLY A 395 16.19 -16.17 -2.88
CA GLY A 395 16.31 -14.81 -3.41
C GLY A 395 15.15 -13.90 -3.07
N GLY A 396 13.93 -14.43 -3.03
CA GLY A 396 12.71 -13.67 -2.74
C GLY A 396 12.42 -13.59 -1.23
N VAL A 397 12.34 -12.37 -0.71
CA VAL A 397 11.96 -12.12 0.69
C VAL A 397 10.86 -11.07 0.75
N THR A 398 9.76 -11.42 1.38
CA THR A 398 8.70 -10.49 1.78
C THR A 398 8.92 -10.10 3.24
N TRP A 399 9.24 -8.84 3.48
CA TRP A 399 9.30 -8.26 4.82
C TRP A 399 7.89 -7.77 5.17
N PHE A 400 7.21 -8.49 6.04
CA PHE A 400 5.77 -8.38 6.26
C PHE A 400 5.42 -8.05 7.71
N ASN A 401 4.34 -7.30 7.92
CA ASN A 401 3.59 -7.29 9.17
C ASN A 401 2.13 -6.86 8.93
N CYS A 402 1.28 -7.14 9.91
CA CYS A 402 -0.11 -6.67 9.94
C CYS A 402 -0.18 -5.29 10.61
N ASP A 403 -1.17 -4.48 10.23
CA ASP A 403 -1.39 -3.11 10.68
C ASP A 403 -0.51 -2.06 9.99
N ASP A 404 -0.46 -0.85 10.50
CA ASP A 404 0.17 0.35 9.98
C ASP A 404 1.71 0.26 9.93
N ALA A 405 2.31 0.55 8.79
CA ALA A 405 3.76 0.52 8.58
C ALA A 405 4.55 1.35 9.60
N ALA A 406 4.00 2.49 10.06
CA ALA A 406 4.65 3.33 11.06
C ALA A 406 4.68 2.70 12.45
N MET A 407 3.77 1.75 12.72
CA MET A 407 3.55 1.17 14.05
C MET A 407 4.03 -0.27 14.19
N VAL A 408 4.68 -0.86 13.17
CA VAL A 408 5.10 -2.27 13.15
C VAL A 408 6.59 -2.42 12.83
N ALA A 409 7.17 -3.56 13.21
CA ALA A 409 8.48 -4.01 12.73
C ALA A 409 8.29 -5.03 11.59
N TYR A 410 9.01 -4.87 10.50
CA TYR A 410 8.96 -5.80 9.37
C TYR A 410 9.64 -7.13 9.69
N VAL A 411 8.95 -8.24 9.44
CA VAL A 411 9.44 -9.61 9.66
C VAL A 411 9.77 -10.26 8.32
N PRO A 412 11.00 -10.77 8.10
CA PRO A 412 11.38 -11.39 6.84
C PRO A 412 10.76 -12.79 6.68
N LEU A 413 10.02 -12.97 5.58
CA LEU A 413 9.37 -14.21 5.16
C LEU A 413 9.88 -14.59 3.76
N TYR A 414 10.45 -15.78 3.61
CA TYR A 414 10.99 -16.23 2.33
C TYR A 414 9.90 -16.79 1.41
N CYS A 415 10.04 -16.58 0.11
CA CYS A 415 9.02 -16.96 -0.88
C CYS A 415 8.78 -18.48 -1.00
N CYS A 416 9.73 -19.30 -0.50
CA CYS A 416 9.64 -20.77 -0.49
C CYS A 416 8.94 -21.36 0.74
N LEU A 417 8.48 -20.53 1.70
CA LEU A 417 7.87 -21.03 2.93
C LEU A 417 6.65 -21.91 2.65
N THR A 418 6.52 -22.97 3.41
CA THR A 418 5.38 -23.91 3.40
C THR A 418 4.61 -23.88 4.72
N GLN A 419 5.06 -23.07 5.67
CA GLN A 419 4.43 -22.87 6.97
C GLN A 419 4.34 -21.38 7.25
N VAL A 420 3.12 -20.88 7.46
CA VAL A 420 2.86 -19.49 7.84
C VAL A 420 3.01 -19.36 9.35
N PRO A 421 3.75 -18.36 9.87
CA PRO A 421 3.77 -18.08 11.32
C PRO A 421 2.36 -17.88 11.86
N ASP A 422 2.06 -18.48 13.01
CA ASP A 422 0.70 -18.51 13.56
C ASP A 422 0.09 -17.12 13.74
N CYS A 423 0.87 -16.13 14.15
CA CYS A 423 0.37 -14.77 14.35
C CYS A 423 -0.08 -14.05 13.06
N PHE A 424 0.33 -14.54 11.89
CA PHE A 424 -0.06 -13.98 10.58
C PHE A 424 -1.16 -14.76 9.88
N ARG A 425 -1.63 -15.89 10.42
CA ARG A 425 -2.69 -16.69 9.80
C ARG A 425 -4.04 -15.97 9.86
N PRO A 426 -4.89 -16.09 8.83
CA PRO A 426 -6.23 -15.47 8.81
C PRO A 426 -7.10 -15.86 10.02
N GLU A 427 -7.06 -17.12 10.42
CA GLU A 427 -7.83 -17.65 11.56
C GLU A 427 -7.42 -17.05 12.91
N ASN A 428 -6.18 -16.55 13.03
CA ASN A 428 -5.67 -15.90 14.24
C ASN A 428 -5.81 -14.36 14.20
N ASN A 429 -6.26 -13.80 13.06
CA ASN A 429 -6.48 -12.37 12.88
C ASN A 429 -7.98 -12.06 12.62
N PRO A 430 -8.88 -12.42 13.55
CA PRO A 430 -10.31 -12.19 13.38
C PRO A 430 -10.59 -10.68 13.35
N ARG A 431 -11.51 -10.28 12.46
CA ARG A 431 -11.81 -8.86 12.22
C ARG A 431 -12.45 -8.14 13.42
N ASN A 432 -13.26 -8.84 14.18
CA ASN A 432 -14.14 -8.26 15.20
C ASN A 432 -13.86 -8.81 16.61
N GLU A 433 -12.72 -9.45 16.83
CA GLU A 433 -12.37 -10.05 18.11
C GLU A 433 -10.89 -9.83 18.41
N PHE A 434 -10.56 -9.24 19.58
CA PHE A 434 -9.18 -9.04 20.00
C PHE A 434 -8.53 -10.37 20.39
N SER A 435 -7.29 -10.60 19.94
CA SER A 435 -6.50 -11.77 20.31
C SER A 435 -5.04 -11.39 20.54
N PHE A 436 -4.45 -11.86 21.63
CA PHE A 436 -3.01 -11.76 21.89
C PHE A 436 -2.15 -12.62 20.96
N GLN A 437 -2.75 -13.55 20.21
CA GLN A 437 -2.06 -14.37 19.21
C GLN A 437 -2.05 -13.69 17.82
N SER A 438 -2.83 -12.66 17.64
CA SER A 438 -2.96 -11.90 16.41
C SER A 438 -1.86 -10.84 16.31
N ALA A 439 -1.06 -10.89 15.24
CA ALA A 439 -0.12 -9.82 14.94
C ALA A 439 -0.85 -8.49 14.68
N PHE A 440 -1.99 -8.53 13.96
CA PHE A 440 -2.80 -7.34 13.72
C PHE A 440 -3.24 -6.68 15.03
N TRP A 441 -3.88 -7.44 15.93
CA TRP A 441 -4.41 -6.85 17.16
C TRP A 441 -3.34 -6.41 18.15
N MET A 442 -2.19 -7.09 18.20
CA MET A 442 -1.06 -6.67 19.02
C MET A 442 -0.44 -5.36 18.52
N ASN A 443 -0.26 -5.24 17.21
CA ASN A 443 0.25 -4.01 16.60
C ASN A 443 -0.74 -2.86 16.75
N ASN A 444 -2.01 -3.10 16.45
CA ASN A 444 -3.09 -2.11 16.54
C ASN A 444 -3.30 -1.61 17.98
N TRP A 445 -3.14 -2.49 18.98
CA TRP A 445 -3.16 -2.08 20.39
C TRP A 445 -2.05 -1.09 20.71
N VAL A 446 -0.81 -1.37 20.29
CA VAL A 446 0.32 -0.44 20.44
C VAL A 446 0.07 0.85 19.68
N ALA A 447 -0.40 0.79 18.44
CA ALA A 447 -0.72 1.95 17.61
C ALA A 447 -1.75 2.88 18.29
N ASN A 448 -2.82 2.31 18.84
CA ASN A 448 -3.85 3.05 19.57
C ASN A 448 -3.36 3.68 20.88
N MET A 449 -2.25 3.21 21.46
CA MET A 449 -1.59 3.87 22.58
C MET A 449 -0.70 5.02 22.11
N VAL A 450 0.07 4.81 21.04
CA VAL A 450 1.09 5.74 20.55
C VAL A 450 0.50 6.94 19.85
N TYR A 451 -0.45 6.76 18.93
CA TYR A 451 -0.98 7.86 18.10
C TYR A 451 -1.55 9.04 18.91
N PRO A 452 -2.38 8.86 19.94
CA PRO A 452 -2.91 9.98 20.72
C PRO A 452 -1.85 10.81 21.46
N ARG A 453 -0.65 10.27 21.61
CA ARG A 453 0.49 10.90 22.31
C ARG A 453 1.79 10.71 21.51
N TYR A 454 1.70 10.92 20.22
CA TYR A 454 2.69 10.52 19.22
C TYR A 454 4.11 11.02 19.54
N SER A 455 4.31 12.33 19.68
CA SER A 455 5.64 12.91 19.96
C SER A 455 6.27 12.42 21.26
N MET A 456 5.46 11.97 22.23
CA MET A 456 5.99 11.43 23.48
C MET A 456 6.38 9.96 23.38
N MET A 457 5.62 9.16 22.62
CA MET A 457 5.70 7.70 22.67
C MET A 457 6.40 7.09 21.47
N ILE A 458 6.47 7.81 20.33
CA ILE A 458 7.01 7.27 19.09
C ILE A 458 8.48 6.87 19.21
N GLY A 459 9.27 7.56 20.03
CA GLY A 459 10.68 7.22 20.29
C GLY A 459 10.89 5.82 20.85
N ASP A 460 10.08 5.42 21.84
CA ASP A 460 10.15 4.08 22.43
C ASP A 460 9.72 3.00 21.43
N LEU A 461 8.70 3.29 20.61
CA LEU A 461 8.27 2.37 19.55
C LEU A 461 9.37 2.22 18.49
N ARG A 462 9.95 3.33 18.00
CA ARG A 462 11.06 3.30 17.04
C ARG A 462 12.26 2.52 17.55
N GLN A 463 12.59 2.65 18.83
CA GLN A 463 13.64 1.85 19.44
C GLN A 463 13.33 0.35 19.34
N ALA A 464 12.10 -0.07 19.65
CA ALA A 464 11.70 -1.47 19.55
C ALA A 464 11.69 -1.99 18.10
N GLN A 465 11.29 -1.14 17.13
CA GLN A 465 11.38 -1.45 15.71
C GLN A 465 12.86 -1.68 15.31
N CYS A 466 13.74 -0.72 15.62
CA CYS A 466 15.16 -0.80 15.27
C CYS A 466 15.82 -2.05 15.89
N GLU A 467 15.56 -2.36 17.17
CA GLU A 467 16.09 -3.56 17.83
C GLU A 467 15.75 -4.86 17.07
N LEU A 468 14.52 -4.99 16.56
CA LEU A 468 14.09 -6.17 15.81
C LEU A 468 14.65 -6.17 14.39
N GLU A 469 14.51 -5.07 13.68
CA GLU A 469 14.90 -4.97 12.27
C GLU A 469 16.43 -5.02 12.12
N ASP A 470 17.20 -4.41 13.02
CA ASP A 470 18.66 -4.54 13.05
C ASP A 470 19.09 -5.99 13.26
N TYR A 471 18.41 -6.70 14.17
CA TYR A 471 18.66 -8.12 14.37
C TYR A 471 18.34 -8.94 13.10
N TYR A 472 17.19 -8.70 12.47
CA TYR A 472 16.80 -9.47 11.28
C TYR A 472 17.72 -9.17 10.08
N HIS A 473 18.10 -7.92 9.85
CA HIS A 473 19.02 -7.55 8.79
C HIS A 473 20.42 -8.12 9.01
N ALA A 474 20.95 -8.04 10.24
CA ALA A 474 22.26 -8.60 10.57
C ALA A 474 22.30 -10.14 10.47
N ASP A 475 21.18 -10.82 10.73
CA ASP A 475 21.11 -12.28 10.67
C ASP A 475 21.01 -12.81 9.21
N GLN A 476 20.68 -11.95 8.20
CA GLN A 476 20.56 -12.38 6.81
C GLN A 476 21.85 -13.02 6.27
N ASP A 477 23.02 -12.46 6.56
CA ASP A 477 24.29 -13.02 6.09
C ASP A 477 24.56 -14.38 6.74
N SER A 478 24.21 -14.56 8.02
CA SER A 478 24.32 -15.84 8.72
C SER A 478 23.36 -16.89 8.15
N VAL A 479 22.15 -16.47 7.78
CA VAL A 479 21.18 -17.34 7.10
C VAL A 479 21.74 -17.80 5.75
N LEU A 480 22.21 -16.86 4.91
CA LEU A 480 22.74 -17.19 3.58
C LEU A 480 23.94 -18.16 3.69
N ALA A 481 24.87 -17.91 4.61
CA ALA A 481 26.01 -18.81 4.85
C ALA A 481 25.56 -20.22 5.29
N ALA A 482 24.52 -20.33 6.12
CA ALA A 482 24.00 -21.60 6.57
C ALA A 482 23.33 -22.43 5.43
N LEU A 483 22.90 -21.77 4.35
CA LEU A 483 22.20 -22.42 3.25
C LEU A 483 23.12 -23.00 2.16
N GLU A 484 24.41 -22.66 2.14
CA GLU A 484 25.35 -22.98 1.03
C GLU A 484 25.38 -24.47 0.68
N ASP A 485 25.46 -25.35 1.68
CA ASP A 485 25.57 -26.79 1.50
C ASP A 485 24.24 -27.55 1.66
N MET A 486 23.12 -26.84 1.81
CA MET A 486 21.81 -27.48 2.03
C MET A 486 21.13 -27.88 0.74
N THR A 487 20.42 -29.02 0.75
CA THR A 487 19.50 -29.36 -0.33
C THR A 487 18.30 -28.39 -0.36
N PRO A 488 17.59 -28.24 -1.49
CA PRO A 488 16.40 -27.38 -1.55
C PRO A 488 15.35 -27.70 -0.47
N GLY A 489 15.18 -28.96 -0.11
CA GLY A 489 14.29 -29.39 0.98
C GLY A 489 14.76 -28.91 2.35
N ASP A 490 16.04 -29.14 2.67
CA ASP A 490 16.63 -28.73 3.95
C ASP A 490 16.65 -27.21 4.07
N ARG A 491 16.94 -26.47 2.98
CA ARG A 491 16.86 -24.99 2.96
C ARG A 491 15.44 -24.50 3.31
N ARG A 492 14.42 -25.09 2.68
CA ARG A 492 13.02 -24.73 2.95
C ARG A 492 12.66 -24.96 4.42
N ASP A 493 13.03 -26.10 4.98
CA ASP A 493 12.77 -26.42 6.39
C ASP A 493 13.52 -25.48 7.34
N TYR A 494 14.74 -25.12 7.00
CA TYR A 494 15.51 -24.14 7.77
C TYR A 494 14.85 -22.75 7.72
N LEU A 495 14.46 -22.27 6.53
CA LEU A 495 13.83 -20.98 6.35
C LEU A 495 12.44 -20.90 6.99
N ASN A 496 11.64 -22.00 6.97
CA ASN A 496 10.42 -22.11 7.74
C ASN A 496 10.66 -21.85 9.25
N ARG A 497 11.61 -22.57 9.84
CA ARG A 497 11.94 -22.38 11.27
C ARG A 497 12.44 -20.96 11.59
N LYS A 498 13.27 -20.38 10.71
CA LYS A 498 13.78 -19.02 10.88
C LYS A 498 12.66 -17.98 10.84
N SER A 499 11.79 -18.03 9.83
CA SER A 499 10.69 -17.08 9.68
C SER A 499 9.68 -17.17 10.84
N ILE A 500 9.38 -18.37 11.32
CA ILE A 500 8.55 -18.57 12.50
C ILE A 500 9.23 -17.94 13.74
N ALA A 501 10.53 -18.22 13.95
CA ALA A 501 11.26 -17.67 15.09
C ALA A 501 11.35 -16.13 15.06
N TYR A 502 11.47 -15.53 13.87
CA TYR A 502 11.43 -14.06 13.73
C TYR A 502 10.05 -13.50 14.11
N ALA A 503 8.98 -14.13 13.66
CA ALA A 503 7.61 -13.71 14.00
C ALA A 503 7.33 -13.85 15.51
N ASP A 504 7.73 -14.95 16.13
CA ASP A 504 7.60 -15.18 17.58
C ASP A 504 8.40 -14.15 18.40
N ARG A 505 9.61 -13.80 17.94
CA ARG A 505 10.43 -12.74 18.55
C ARG A 505 9.74 -11.38 18.44
N MET A 506 9.15 -11.05 17.30
CA MET A 506 8.38 -9.82 17.09
C MET A 506 7.19 -9.76 18.06
N MET A 507 6.38 -10.81 18.13
CA MET A 507 5.22 -10.87 19.02
C MET A 507 5.61 -10.67 20.48
N SER A 508 6.65 -11.38 20.93
CA SER A 508 7.17 -11.25 22.30
C SER A 508 7.66 -9.83 22.61
N ARG A 509 8.35 -9.20 21.64
CA ARG A 509 8.86 -7.83 21.82
C ARG A 509 7.74 -6.80 21.84
N TRP A 510 6.70 -6.97 21.00
CA TRP A 510 5.54 -6.07 20.97
C TRP A 510 4.68 -6.17 22.22
N GLU A 511 4.49 -7.37 22.76
CA GLU A 511 3.80 -7.54 24.04
C GLU A 511 4.58 -6.85 25.18
N ALA A 512 5.91 -7.01 25.22
CA ALA A 512 6.76 -6.32 26.17
C ALA A 512 6.70 -4.79 26.02
N LEU A 513 6.70 -4.29 24.76
CA LEU A 513 6.54 -2.86 24.45
C LEU A 513 5.20 -2.33 24.96
N ALA A 514 4.10 -3.02 24.67
CA ALA A 514 2.77 -2.60 25.13
C ALA A 514 2.70 -2.46 26.66
N LYS A 515 3.24 -3.44 27.40
CA LYS A 515 3.32 -3.40 28.87
C LYS A 515 4.20 -2.24 29.36
N TYR A 516 5.32 -2.00 28.69
CA TYR A 516 6.23 -0.88 29.02
C TYR A 516 5.55 0.48 28.80
N LEU A 517 4.88 0.68 27.66
CA LEU A 517 4.21 1.93 27.31
C LEU A 517 3.07 2.27 28.29
N ILE A 518 2.27 1.28 28.69
CA ILE A 518 1.21 1.49 29.68
C ILE A 518 1.77 1.98 31.00
N VAL A 519 2.89 1.40 31.47
CA VAL A 519 3.50 1.82 32.75
C VAL A 519 4.18 3.18 32.63
N LYS A 520 4.96 3.40 31.56
CA LYS A 520 5.72 4.65 31.37
C LYS A 520 4.84 5.88 31.28
N TYR A 521 3.70 5.75 30.61
CA TYR A 521 2.87 6.88 30.20
C TYR A 521 1.48 6.91 30.86
N ASN A 522 1.28 6.19 31.96
CA ASN A 522 -0.03 6.20 32.60
C ASN A 522 -0.35 7.57 33.25
N ASP A 523 -1.63 7.92 33.36
CA ASP A 523 -2.14 9.11 34.05
C ASP A 523 -1.54 10.46 33.56
N GLN A 524 -1.19 10.57 32.28
CA GLN A 524 -0.64 11.77 31.65
C GLN A 524 0.77 12.17 32.14
N VAL A 525 1.46 11.30 32.89
CA VAL A 525 2.86 11.51 33.28
C VAL A 525 3.81 10.69 32.40
N VAL A 526 5.10 10.99 32.46
CA VAL A 526 6.18 10.19 31.89
C VAL A 526 7.07 9.69 33.01
N ARG A 527 7.01 8.40 33.34
CA ARG A 527 7.85 7.82 34.37
C ARG A 527 9.30 7.77 33.94
N ARG A 528 10.20 8.16 34.83
CA ARG A 528 11.64 8.11 34.58
C ARG A 528 12.15 6.68 34.69
N VAL A 529 13.04 6.32 33.77
CA VAL A 529 13.76 5.06 33.77
C VAL A 529 15.16 5.32 34.33
N GLY A 530 15.63 4.49 35.26
CA GLY A 530 16.99 4.55 35.80
C GLY A 530 18.02 3.93 34.84
N ASP A 531 19.30 4.11 35.15
CA ASP A 531 20.41 3.53 34.37
C ASP A 531 20.38 1.99 34.33
N ASP A 532 19.67 1.37 35.26
CA ASP A 532 19.41 -0.08 35.33
C ASP A 532 18.25 -0.54 34.44
N GLY A 533 17.62 0.39 33.69
CA GLY A 533 16.46 0.11 32.84
C GLY A 533 15.13 -0.06 33.60
N GLN A 534 15.11 0.13 34.93
CA GLN A 534 13.90 0.01 35.74
C GLN A 534 13.21 1.34 35.97
N PHE A 535 11.87 1.33 36.12
CA PHE A 535 11.14 2.54 36.47
C PHE A 535 11.49 3.01 37.89
N GLN A 536 11.79 4.31 37.99
CA GLN A 536 11.97 4.95 39.30
C GLN A 536 10.63 4.98 40.04
N ARG A 537 10.64 4.57 41.32
CA ARG A 537 9.40 4.46 42.11
C ARG A 537 8.60 5.75 42.20
N TRP A 538 9.28 6.91 42.29
CA TRP A 538 8.69 8.23 42.48
C TRP A 538 9.15 9.25 41.41
N GLY A 539 9.90 8.81 40.41
CA GLY A 539 10.41 9.68 39.34
C GLY A 539 9.45 9.75 38.20
N TYR A 540 8.87 10.91 37.92
CA TYR A 540 8.06 11.18 36.73
C TYR A 540 8.15 12.65 36.31
N ASP A 541 7.85 12.93 35.07
CA ASP A 541 7.73 14.25 34.50
C ASP A 541 6.27 14.50 34.05
N THR A 542 5.90 15.77 33.98
CA THR A 542 4.57 16.22 33.51
C THR A 542 4.77 17.16 32.32
N PRO A 543 4.96 16.65 31.10
CA PRO A 543 5.42 17.46 29.96
C PRO A 543 4.40 18.51 29.50
N GLY A 544 3.10 18.30 29.76
CA GLY A 544 2.06 19.23 29.30
C GLY A 544 1.88 19.21 27.78
N TYR A 545 1.33 20.29 27.24
CA TYR A 545 1.20 20.53 25.81
C TYR A 545 2.49 21.13 25.24
N ASP A 546 2.76 20.86 23.94
CA ASP A 546 3.85 21.56 23.25
C ASP A 546 3.56 23.06 23.05
N GLN A 547 4.62 23.84 22.83
CA GLN A 547 4.49 25.30 22.73
C GLN A 547 3.68 25.74 21.51
N GLN A 548 3.82 25.06 20.37
CA GLN A 548 3.07 25.38 19.14
C GLN A 548 1.56 25.24 19.36
N PHE A 549 1.14 24.15 20.02
CA PHE A 549 -0.25 23.93 20.34
C PHE A 549 -0.77 24.99 21.36
N ILE A 550 0.03 25.33 22.39
CA ILE A 550 -0.33 26.39 23.35
C ILE A 550 -0.54 27.72 22.64
N ASP A 551 0.35 28.09 21.72
CA ASP A 551 0.25 29.35 20.97
C ASP A 551 -1.00 29.39 20.07
N ALA A 552 -1.38 28.24 19.51
CA ALA A 552 -2.57 28.12 18.67
C ALA A 552 -3.87 28.18 19.48
N ILE A 553 -3.97 27.47 20.61
CA ILE A 553 -5.21 27.39 21.40
C ILE A 553 -5.39 28.58 22.38
N GLY A 554 -4.31 29.22 22.82
CA GLY A 554 -4.34 30.30 23.78
C GLY A 554 -5.34 31.43 23.38
N PRO A 555 -5.22 31.98 22.17
CA PRO A 555 -6.19 32.99 21.67
C PRO A 555 -7.62 32.45 21.57
N ALA A 556 -7.81 31.19 21.19
CA ALA A 556 -9.12 30.55 21.02
C ALA A 556 -9.86 30.36 22.37
N THR A 557 -9.15 30.20 23.47
CA THR A 557 -9.74 30.05 24.82
C THR A 557 -10.11 31.39 25.45
N GLY A 558 -9.77 32.51 24.81
CA GLY A 558 -9.93 33.85 25.33
C GLY A 558 -9.18 34.03 26.64
N LYS A 559 -9.78 34.69 27.61
CA LYS A 559 -9.16 34.98 28.92
C LYS A 559 -9.36 33.85 29.95
N ARG A 560 -10.08 32.77 29.61
CA ARG A 560 -10.53 31.74 30.58
C ARG A 560 -9.39 31.12 31.37
N TYR A 561 -8.24 30.91 30.74
CA TYR A 561 -7.07 30.23 31.32
C TYR A 561 -5.90 31.17 31.66
N GLN A 562 -6.08 32.50 31.53
CA GLN A 562 -5.03 33.44 31.86
C GLN A 562 -4.83 33.52 33.38
N LEU A 563 -3.62 33.26 33.83
CA LEU A 563 -3.27 33.20 35.26
C LEU A 563 -3.49 34.53 35.97
N LYS A 564 -3.30 35.64 35.27
CA LYS A 564 -3.51 37.01 35.83
C LYS A 564 -4.91 37.20 36.37
N GLU A 565 -5.95 36.75 35.69
CA GLU A 565 -7.34 36.84 36.15
C GLU A 565 -7.62 35.96 37.37
N ILE A 566 -6.93 34.85 37.51
CA ILE A 566 -7.04 33.95 38.67
C ILE A 566 -6.42 34.62 39.90
N ILE A 567 -5.29 35.31 39.75
CA ILE A 567 -4.63 36.06 40.83
C ILE A 567 -5.50 37.22 41.26
N GLU A 568 -5.98 38.04 40.34
CA GLU A 568 -6.88 39.19 40.65
C GLU A 568 -8.18 38.77 41.32
N ARG A 569 -8.72 37.58 41.06
CA ARG A 569 -9.91 37.04 41.76
C ARG A 569 -9.61 36.54 43.19
N ARG A 570 -8.38 36.14 43.50
CA ARG A 570 -7.99 35.72 44.85
C ARG A 570 -7.66 36.90 45.74
N GLU A 571 -7.32 38.06 45.17
CA GLU A 571 -7.02 39.30 45.88
C GLU A 571 -8.26 40.16 46.14
N ARG A 572 -9.43 39.81 45.52
CA ARG A 572 -10.75 40.37 45.80
C ARG A 572 -11.54 39.50 46.78
#